data_f469c4f3deb8f766b74d7b6008d6121e
#
_entry.id   f469c4f3deb8f766b74d7b6008d6121e
#
_cell.length_a   1.000
_cell.length_b   1.000
_cell.length_c   1.000
_cell.angle_alpha   90.00
_cell.angle_beta   90.00
_cell.angle_gamma   90.00
#
_symmetry.space_group_name_H-M   'P 1'
#
loop_
_entity.id
_entity.type
_entity.pdbx_description
1 polymer ?
#
loop_
_entity_poly.entity_id
_entity_poly.type
_entity_poly.pdbx_seq_one_letter_code
_entity_poly.pdbx_strand_id
1 'polypeptide(L)'
;MKTKVLIALVAMVLAVACDKDGLQKSEHERAIENIVAQCQNFDRTTFAQELPGVWKLDTDVNYDENWAKITDWCLVLGEYNNECNGWRGTTFEFTADGKGSRAPWYYYPNEDETPLTFEWSYDAENNQLVLSGGWKPKTVSGFNGEYLVFDYYDTTNKKNVREIYKRQ
;
A
#
# COMPACT_ATOMS: atom_id res chain seq x y z
N MET A 1 -62.43 10.58 1.82
CA MET A 1 -61.08 10.86 2.31
C MET A 1 -60.08 10.23 1.31
N LYS A 2 -59.32 11.03 0.57
CA LYS A 2 -58.36 10.55 -0.44
C LYS A 2 -56.95 10.68 0.13
N THR A 3 -56.34 9.55 0.44
CA THR A 3 -54.95 9.46 0.95
C THR A 3 -53.98 9.66 -0.22
N LYS A 4 -53.23 10.76 -0.22
CA LYS A 4 -52.16 11.01 -1.20
C LYS A 4 -50.93 10.30 -0.69
N VAL A 5 -50.48 9.27 -1.43
CA VAL A 5 -49.20 8.63 -1.25
C VAL A 5 -48.14 9.52 -1.90
N LEU A 6 -47.27 10.08 -1.08
CA LEU A 6 -46.11 10.88 -1.51
C LEU A 6 -44.96 9.92 -1.82
N ILE A 7 -44.69 9.68 -3.09
CA ILE A 7 -43.52 8.91 -3.53
C ILE A 7 -42.33 9.87 -3.49
N ALA A 8 -41.47 9.71 -2.50
CA ALA A 8 -40.20 10.40 -2.44
C ALA A 8 -39.20 9.72 -3.43
N LEU A 9 -38.97 10.37 -4.55
CA LEU A 9 -37.95 9.98 -5.52
C LEU A 9 -36.61 10.40 -4.94
N VAL A 10 -35.85 9.42 -4.40
CA VAL A 10 -34.46 9.63 -4.01
C VAL A 10 -33.64 9.64 -5.29
N ALA A 11 -33.34 10.82 -5.79
CA ALA A 11 -32.35 11.01 -6.85
C ALA A 11 -30.98 10.75 -6.25
N MET A 12 -30.41 9.57 -6.49
CA MET A 12 -28.99 9.33 -6.33
C MET A 12 -28.25 10.18 -7.35
N VAL A 13 -27.75 11.31 -6.91
CA VAL A 13 -26.77 12.09 -7.66
C VAL A 13 -25.47 11.30 -7.61
N LEU A 14 -25.20 10.51 -8.65
CA LEU A 14 -23.86 10.04 -8.95
C LEU A 14 -23.02 11.27 -9.27
N ALA A 15 -22.33 11.80 -8.27
CA ALA A 15 -21.30 12.80 -8.49
C ALA A 15 -20.15 12.10 -9.25
N VAL A 16 -20.24 12.13 -10.57
CA VAL A 16 -19.07 11.90 -11.43
C VAL A 16 -18.14 13.07 -11.17
N ALA A 17 -17.15 12.88 -10.31
CA ALA A 17 -16.06 13.84 -10.15
C ALA A 17 -15.31 13.85 -11.48
N CYS A 18 -15.67 14.78 -12.37
CA CYS A 18 -14.82 15.15 -13.50
C CYS A 18 -13.58 15.82 -12.91
N ASP A 19 -12.46 15.13 -12.97
CA ASP A 19 -11.15 15.71 -12.72
C ASP A 19 -10.92 16.82 -13.75
N LYS A 20 -10.39 17.94 -13.32
CA LYS A 20 -10.26 19.17 -14.15
C LYS A 20 -9.37 19.00 -15.38
N ASP A 21 -8.62 17.90 -15.47
CA ASP A 21 -7.69 17.61 -16.56
C ASP A 21 -8.24 16.67 -17.64
N GLY A 22 -9.51 16.25 -17.56
CA GLY A 22 -10.19 15.48 -18.61
C GLY A 22 -9.61 14.10 -18.90
N LEU A 23 -8.63 13.63 -18.16
CA LEU A 23 -8.07 12.28 -18.24
C LEU A 23 -8.87 11.35 -17.33
N GLN A 24 -9.57 10.41 -17.93
CA GLN A 24 -10.27 9.37 -17.18
C GLN A 24 -9.23 8.46 -16.54
N LYS A 25 -9.22 8.40 -15.18
CA LYS A 25 -8.34 7.48 -14.43
C LYS A 25 -8.49 6.05 -14.96
N SER A 26 -7.38 5.35 -15.12
CA SER A 26 -7.38 3.95 -15.50
C SER A 26 -8.11 3.11 -14.44
N GLU A 27 -8.58 1.95 -14.81
CA GLU A 27 -9.19 0.99 -13.88
C GLU A 27 -8.22 0.64 -12.74
N HIS A 28 -6.97 0.57 -13.06
CA HIS A 28 -5.86 0.33 -12.18
C HIS A 28 -5.68 1.43 -11.11
N GLU A 29 -5.64 2.69 -11.53
CA GLU A 29 -5.56 3.83 -10.60
C GLU A 29 -6.72 3.85 -9.63
N ARG A 30 -7.92 3.56 -10.12
CA ARG A 30 -9.11 3.46 -9.27
C ARG A 30 -9.00 2.32 -8.25
N ALA A 31 -8.44 1.17 -8.64
CA ALA A 31 -8.23 0.05 -7.74
C ALA A 31 -7.23 0.39 -6.62
N ILE A 32 -6.10 1.03 -6.93
CA ILE A 32 -5.13 1.51 -5.95
C ILE A 32 -5.78 2.49 -4.97
N GLU A 33 -6.49 3.49 -5.48
CA GLU A 33 -7.17 4.49 -4.64
C GLU A 33 -8.20 3.85 -3.70
N ASN A 34 -8.94 2.85 -4.18
CA ASN A 34 -9.90 2.12 -3.37
C ASN A 34 -9.21 1.34 -2.24
N ILE A 35 -8.10 0.67 -2.50
CA ILE A 35 -7.32 -0.02 -1.46
C ILE A 35 -6.83 0.99 -0.42
N VAL A 36 -6.21 2.08 -0.86
CA VAL A 36 -5.71 3.13 0.04
C VAL A 36 -6.83 3.70 0.90
N ALA A 37 -7.98 4.01 0.30
CA ALA A 37 -9.14 4.55 1.03
C ALA A 37 -9.67 3.58 2.10
N GLN A 38 -9.69 2.27 1.82
CA GLN A 38 -10.11 1.25 2.79
C GLN A 38 -9.13 1.08 3.94
N CYS A 39 -7.86 1.44 3.75
CA CYS A 39 -6.80 1.26 4.74
C CYS A 39 -6.55 2.49 5.63
N GLN A 40 -7.06 3.69 5.28
CA GLN A 40 -6.69 4.96 5.94
C GLN A 40 -7.09 5.08 7.41
N ASN A 41 -8.14 4.40 7.85
CA ASN A 41 -8.74 4.57 9.18
C ASN A 41 -8.42 3.39 10.10
N PHE A 42 -7.17 2.96 10.17
CA PHE A 42 -6.77 1.89 11.07
C PHE A 42 -6.44 2.39 12.48
N ASP A 43 -6.60 1.51 13.46
CA ASP A 43 -6.26 1.80 14.85
C ASP A 43 -4.74 1.63 15.06
N ARG A 44 -4.04 2.74 15.27
CA ARG A 44 -2.60 2.74 15.51
C ARG A 44 -2.21 2.03 16.82
N THR A 45 -3.12 1.94 17.79
CA THR A 45 -2.81 1.32 19.09
C THR A 45 -2.79 -0.21 19.01
N THR A 46 -3.54 -0.80 18.09
CA THR A 46 -3.59 -2.26 17.87
C THR A 46 -2.71 -2.72 16.71
N PHE A 47 -2.26 -1.81 15.85
CA PHE A 47 -1.52 -2.13 14.64
C PHE A 47 -0.34 -3.09 14.87
N ALA A 48 0.49 -2.84 15.91
CA ALA A 48 1.64 -3.70 16.19
C ALA A 48 1.24 -5.14 16.57
N GLN A 49 0.05 -5.35 17.12
CA GLN A 49 -0.48 -6.67 17.46
C GLN A 49 -1.03 -7.39 16.22
N GLU A 50 -1.52 -6.63 15.25
CA GLU A 50 -2.16 -7.15 14.04
C GLU A 50 -1.19 -7.30 12.86
N LEU A 51 -0.02 -6.61 12.91
CA LEU A 51 0.99 -6.65 11.85
C LEU A 51 1.60 -8.05 11.61
N PRO A 52 1.89 -8.90 12.64
CA PRO A 52 2.54 -10.17 12.42
C PRO A 52 1.87 -11.00 11.33
N GLY A 53 2.69 -11.55 10.43
CA GLY A 53 2.25 -12.30 9.26
C GLY A 53 3.19 -12.11 8.07
N VAL A 54 2.81 -12.71 6.96
CA VAL A 54 3.56 -12.66 5.69
C VAL A 54 2.87 -11.68 4.76
N TRP A 55 3.64 -10.71 4.25
CA TRP A 55 3.17 -9.61 3.42
C TRP A 55 3.95 -9.58 2.09
N LYS A 56 3.27 -9.79 0.99
CA LYS A 56 3.86 -9.76 -0.34
C LYS A 56 3.55 -8.44 -1.01
N LEU A 57 4.57 -7.83 -1.63
CA LEU A 57 4.40 -6.61 -2.41
C LEU A 57 3.40 -6.86 -3.54
N ASP A 58 2.35 -6.07 -3.56
CA ASP A 58 1.29 -6.07 -4.57
C ASP A 58 1.48 -4.93 -5.56
N THR A 59 1.77 -3.74 -5.08
CA THR A 59 1.89 -2.54 -5.90
C THR A 59 2.92 -1.57 -5.33
N ASP A 60 3.68 -0.93 -6.22
CA ASP A 60 4.61 0.16 -5.92
C ASP A 60 4.29 1.34 -6.84
N VAL A 61 4.08 2.52 -6.27
CA VAL A 61 3.75 3.74 -7.02
C VAL A 61 4.73 4.85 -6.67
N ASN A 62 5.27 5.49 -7.70
CA ASN A 62 6.18 6.60 -7.55
C ASN A 62 5.47 7.93 -7.80
N TYR A 63 5.74 8.90 -6.92
CA TYR A 63 5.20 10.25 -6.97
C TYR A 63 6.34 11.27 -6.93
N ASP A 64 6.12 12.44 -7.50
CA ASP A 64 7.04 13.57 -7.32
C ASP A 64 7.00 14.11 -5.87
N GLU A 65 7.76 15.16 -5.62
CA GLU A 65 7.80 15.81 -4.29
C GLU A 65 6.45 16.39 -3.86
N ASN A 66 5.53 16.64 -4.78
CA ASN A 66 4.19 17.17 -4.54
C ASN A 66 3.11 16.08 -4.51
N TRP A 67 3.49 14.81 -4.51
CA TRP A 67 2.61 13.65 -4.61
C TRP A 67 1.82 13.58 -5.92
N ALA A 68 2.31 14.23 -7.01
CA ALA A 68 1.81 13.94 -8.34
C ALA A 68 2.43 12.65 -8.86
N LYS A 69 1.60 11.76 -9.37
CA LYS A 69 2.04 10.45 -9.85
C LYS A 69 3.03 10.59 -11.01
N ILE A 70 4.17 9.95 -10.91
CA ILE A 70 5.19 9.91 -11.97
C ILE A 70 5.04 8.64 -12.79
N THR A 71 5.00 7.49 -12.11
CA THR A 71 4.87 6.18 -12.75
C THR A 71 4.24 5.16 -11.79
N ASP A 72 3.52 4.21 -12.34
CA ASP A 72 3.19 2.98 -11.65
C ASP A 72 4.29 1.97 -11.92
N TRP A 73 4.98 1.55 -10.90
CA TRP A 73 5.91 0.44 -11.02
C TRP A 73 5.26 -0.80 -10.40
N CYS A 74 4.76 -1.61 -11.22
CA CYS A 74 5.07 -2.98 -11.34
C CYS A 74 4.22 -4.09 -10.82
N LEU A 75 3.30 -4.02 -9.99
CA LEU A 75 2.33 -5.08 -9.75
C LEU A 75 0.98 -4.47 -9.51
N VAL A 76 0.02 -4.90 -10.28
CA VAL A 76 -1.32 -4.44 -10.14
C VAL A 76 -2.17 -5.61 -9.74
N LEU A 77 -2.59 -5.62 -8.48
CA LEU A 77 -3.60 -6.56 -7.98
C LEU A 77 -3.25 -8.04 -8.30
N GLY A 78 -1.97 -8.38 -8.19
CA GLY A 78 -1.51 -9.74 -8.47
C GLY A 78 -1.35 -10.09 -9.95
N GLU A 79 -1.67 -9.20 -10.87
CA GLU A 79 -1.43 -9.41 -12.29
C GLU A 79 -0.06 -8.89 -12.71
N TYR A 80 0.56 -9.65 -13.60
CA TYR A 80 1.91 -9.40 -14.07
C TYR A 80 1.93 -8.43 -15.23
N ASN A 81 2.56 -7.27 -15.07
CA ASN A 81 2.90 -6.40 -16.19
C ASN A 81 4.36 -6.62 -16.60
N ASN A 82 4.59 -7.03 -17.87
CA ASN A 82 5.92 -7.31 -18.43
C ASN A 82 6.87 -6.09 -18.44
N GLU A 83 6.35 -4.90 -18.28
CA GLU A 83 7.14 -3.66 -18.24
C GLU A 83 7.82 -3.43 -16.88
N CYS A 84 7.50 -4.26 -15.93
CA CYS A 84 7.93 -4.15 -14.54
C CYS A 84 9.06 -5.09 -14.21
N ASN A 85 10.27 -4.69 -14.46
CA ASN A 85 11.45 -5.57 -14.43
C ASN A 85 12.10 -5.80 -13.06
N GLY A 86 11.44 -5.52 -11.95
CA GLY A 86 12.34 -5.50 -10.83
C GLY A 86 11.85 -6.02 -9.48
N TRP A 87 10.65 -5.76 -9.06
CA TRP A 87 10.31 -5.89 -7.64
C TRP A 87 9.40 -7.08 -7.30
N ARG A 88 9.37 -8.07 -8.17
CA ARG A 88 8.56 -9.26 -7.98
C ARG A 88 8.95 -10.02 -6.73
N GLY A 89 7.97 -10.26 -5.90
CA GLY A 89 8.12 -11.19 -4.79
C GLY A 89 8.78 -10.63 -3.55
N THR A 90 9.03 -9.31 -3.43
CA THR A 90 9.40 -8.75 -2.15
C THR A 90 8.36 -9.15 -1.12
N THR A 91 8.81 -9.94 -0.15
CA THR A 91 7.97 -10.45 0.91
C THR A 91 8.58 -10.05 2.24
N PHE A 92 7.78 -9.43 3.09
CA PHE A 92 8.11 -9.23 4.49
C PHE A 92 7.41 -10.30 5.33
N GLU A 93 8.12 -10.84 6.27
CA GLU A 93 7.55 -11.61 7.38
C GLU A 93 7.80 -10.84 8.67
N PHE A 94 6.75 -10.61 9.43
CA PHE A 94 6.82 -10.02 10.77
C PHE A 94 6.35 -11.05 11.77
N THR A 95 7.12 -11.25 12.84
CA THR A 95 6.77 -12.16 13.93
C THR A 95 6.38 -11.37 15.19
N ALA A 96 5.53 -11.96 16.03
CA ALA A 96 4.99 -11.27 17.21
C ALA A 96 6.05 -10.94 18.28
N ASP A 97 7.24 -11.53 18.21
CA ASP A 97 8.39 -11.25 19.09
C ASP A 97 9.25 -10.05 18.63
N GLY A 98 8.77 -9.29 17.64
CA GLY A 98 9.48 -8.11 17.14
C GLY A 98 10.60 -8.42 16.15
N LYS A 99 10.65 -9.63 15.60
CA LYS A 99 11.59 -10.01 14.55
C LYS A 99 10.89 -10.09 13.21
N GLY A 100 11.69 -10.05 12.16
CA GLY A 100 11.17 -10.23 10.82
C GLY A 100 12.26 -10.59 9.82
N SER A 101 11.80 -10.91 8.64
CA SER A 101 12.65 -11.17 7.49
C SER A 101 12.09 -10.50 6.24
N ARG A 102 12.97 -10.18 5.33
CA ARG A 102 12.61 -9.77 3.97
C ARG A 102 13.24 -10.76 3.00
N ALA A 103 12.40 -11.41 2.22
CA ALA A 103 12.89 -12.19 1.09
C ALA A 103 13.52 -11.21 0.09
N PRO A 104 14.79 -11.41 -0.31
CA PRO A 104 15.37 -10.66 -1.39
C PRO A 104 14.52 -10.89 -2.64
N TRP A 105 14.35 -9.83 -3.42
CA TRP A 105 13.74 -9.99 -4.71
C TRP A 105 14.85 -10.07 -5.76
N TYR A 106 14.78 -11.08 -6.58
CA TYR A 106 15.58 -11.13 -7.77
C TYR A 106 14.74 -11.63 -8.94
N TYR A 107 15.03 -11.09 -10.10
CA TYR A 107 14.47 -11.51 -11.37
C TYR A 107 14.74 -13.01 -11.64
N TYR A 108 15.82 -13.51 -11.05
CA TYR A 108 16.19 -14.92 -10.98
C TYR A 108 16.49 -15.23 -9.51
N PRO A 109 15.58 -15.89 -8.79
CA PRO A 109 15.92 -16.35 -7.45
C PRO A 109 17.10 -17.31 -7.55
N ASN A 110 18.24 -16.86 -7.06
CA ASN A 110 19.31 -17.78 -6.75
C ASN A 110 18.86 -18.52 -5.49
N GLU A 111 18.82 -19.85 -5.55
CA GLU A 111 18.37 -20.70 -4.45
C GLU A 111 19.19 -20.53 -3.16
N ASP A 112 20.31 -19.82 -3.23
CA ASP A 112 21.27 -19.60 -2.15
C ASP A 112 21.09 -18.27 -1.40
N GLU A 113 20.08 -17.44 -1.72
CA GLU A 113 19.93 -16.15 -1.05
C GLU A 113 19.22 -16.24 0.28
N THR A 114 19.97 -15.97 1.32
CA THR A 114 19.44 -15.90 2.68
C THR A 114 18.57 -14.64 2.84
N PRO A 115 17.34 -14.75 3.34
CA PRO A 115 16.52 -13.61 3.66
C PRO A 115 17.24 -12.64 4.61
N LEU A 116 17.09 -11.35 4.36
CA LEU A 116 17.57 -10.31 5.27
C LEU A 116 16.72 -10.31 6.52
N THR A 117 17.33 -10.51 7.68
CA THR A 117 16.64 -10.49 8.97
C THR A 117 16.75 -9.10 9.62
N PHE A 118 15.73 -8.72 10.39
CA PHE A 118 15.70 -7.46 11.12
C PHE A 118 14.90 -7.62 12.43
N GLU A 119 15.07 -6.67 13.33
CA GLU A 119 14.13 -6.42 14.40
C GLU A 119 13.20 -5.28 13.99
N TRP A 120 11.96 -5.31 14.47
CA TRP A 120 10.99 -4.28 14.16
C TRP A 120 10.28 -3.77 15.42
N SER A 121 9.88 -2.53 15.36
CA SER A 121 9.00 -1.90 16.33
C SER A 121 8.10 -0.89 15.63
N TYR A 122 6.98 -0.55 16.26
CA TYR A 122 6.07 0.45 15.74
C TYR A 122 5.94 1.62 16.72
N ASP A 123 6.22 2.81 16.23
CA ASP A 123 6.00 4.07 16.91
C ASP A 123 4.60 4.59 16.56
N ALA A 124 3.65 4.35 17.46
CA ALA A 124 2.25 4.73 17.25
C ALA A 124 2.04 6.27 17.27
N GLU A 125 2.89 7.01 17.98
CA GLU A 125 2.81 8.47 18.07
C GLU A 125 3.19 9.10 16.72
N ASN A 126 4.30 8.69 16.14
CA ASN A 126 4.79 9.17 14.86
C ASN A 126 4.28 8.36 13.67
N ASN A 127 3.51 7.30 13.91
CA ASN A 127 2.97 6.39 12.89
C ASN A 127 4.07 5.79 12.00
N GLN A 128 5.14 5.31 12.62
CA GLN A 128 6.31 4.79 11.90
C GLN A 128 6.63 3.35 12.27
N LEU A 129 6.81 2.52 11.26
CA LEU A 129 7.42 1.21 11.39
C LEU A 129 8.94 1.37 11.28
N VAL A 130 9.64 1.00 12.34
CA VAL A 130 11.11 1.07 12.44
C VAL A 130 11.67 -0.33 12.27
N LEU A 131 12.59 -0.49 11.32
CA LEU A 131 13.29 -1.74 11.06
C LEU A 131 14.78 -1.56 11.38
N SER A 132 15.40 -2.52 12.06
CA SER A 132 16.84 -2.53 12.30
C SER A 132 17.65 -2.77 11.01
N GLY A 133 18.97 -2.68 11.07
CA GLY A 133 19.82 -2.98 9.90
C GLY A 133 19.97 -1.82 8.91
N GLY A 134 19.71 -0.58 9.34
CA GLY A 134 19.92 0.62 8.48
C GLY A 134 18.75 0.96 7.55
N TRP A 135 17.62 0.29 7.71
CA TRP A 135 16.40 0.65 7.01
C TRP A 135 15.89 2.01 7.48
N LYS A 136 15.44 2.83 6.52
CA LYS A 136 14.72 4.05 6.90
C LYS A 136 13.37 3.69 7.48
N PRO A 137 12.90 4.40 8.54
CA PRO A 137 11.55 4.24 9.03
C PRO A 137 10.53 4.45 7.90
N LYS A 138 9.50 3.62 7.88
CA LYS A 138 8.39 3.72 6.91
C LYS A 138 7.15 4.26 7.61
N THR A 139 6.54 5.29 7.04
CA THR A 139 5.23 5.75 7.51
C THR A 139 4.17 4.73 7.13
N VAL A 140 3.40 4.26 8.11
CA VAL A 140 2.25 3.38 7.85
C VAL A 140 1.08 4.26 7.44
N SER A 141 0.85 4.42 6.15
CA SER A 141 -0.23 5.27 5.62
C SER A 141 -1.58 4.56 5.52
N GLY A 142 -1.60 3.25 5.69
CA GLY A 142 -2.84 2.48 5.72
C GLY A 142 -2.68 1.02 6.13
N PHE A 143 -3.73 0.49 6.76
CA PHE A 143 -3.81 -0.91 7.17
C PHE A 143 -5.26 -1.34 7.36
N ASN A 144 -5.62 -2.56 6.93
CA ASN A 144 -6.95 -3.13 7.17
C ASN A 144 -6.92 -4.65 7.46
N GLY A 145 -5.74 -5.20 7.79
CA GLY A 145 -5.57 -6.63 8.01
C GLY A 145 -5.34 -7.45 6.74
N GLU A 146 -5.84 -7.01 5.59
CA GLU A 146 -5.59 -7.62 4.28
C GLU A 146 -4.51 -6.88 3.50
N TYR A 147 -4.50 -5.55 3.58
CA TYR A 147 -3.52 -4.68 2.94
C TYR A 147 -2.76 -3.85 3.96
N LEU A 148 -1.48 -3.61 3.65
CA LEU A 148 -0.55 -2.76 4.39
C LEU A 148 0.05 -1.75 3.42
N VAL A 149 -0.06 -0.46 3.72
CA VAL A 149 0.40 0.63 2.86
C VAL A 149 1.50 1.40 3.57
N PHE A 150 2.66 1.49 2.92
CA PHE A 150 3.79 2.29 3.37
C PHE A 150 4.02 3.47 2.45
N ASP A 151 4.31 4.62 3.05
CA ASP A 151 4.82 5.79 2.35
C ASP A 151 6.23 6.12 2.86
N TYR A 152 7.13 6.47 1.95
CA TYR A 152 8.46 6.97 2.30
C TYR A 152 9.03 7.87 1.20
N TYR A 153 10.01 8.69 1.56
CA TYR A 153 10.75 9.50 0.61
C TYR A 153 12.06 8.81 0.22
N ASP A 154 12.19 8.50 -1.07
CA ASP A 154 13.44 7.99 -1.64
C ASP A 154 14.39 9.15 -1.91
N THR A 155 15.36 9.33 -1.02
CA THR A 155 16.34 10.42 -1.11
C THR A 155 17.32 10.27 -2.28
N THR A 156 17.50 9.07 -2.80
CA THR A 156 18.41 8.79 -3.92
C THR A 156 17.79 9.28 -5.22
N ASN A 157 16.52 8.96 -5.44
CA ASN A 157 15.80 9.29 -6.65
C ASN A 157 14.91 10.54 -6.49
N LYS A 158 14.92 11.18 -5.31
CA LYS A 158 14.14 12.39 -4.96
C LYS A 158 12.66 12.26 -5.29
N LYS A 159 12.02 11.20 -4.82
CA LYS A 159 10.63 10.91 -5.08
C LYS A 159 9.93 10.34 -3.85
N ASN A 160 8.63 10.55 -3.75
CA ASN A 160 7.78 9.84 -2.81
C ASN A 160 7.42 8.48 -3.39
N VAL A 161 7.43 7.46 -2.56
CA VAL A 161 7.10 6.08 -2.91
C VAL A 161 5.99 5.58 -2.02
N ARG A 162 4.99 4.96 -2.61
CA ARG A 162 3.95 4.20 -1.92
C ARG A 162 4.07 2.74 -2.28
N GLU A 163 4.28 1.90 -1.29
CA GLU A 163 4.27 0.44 -1.43
C GLU A 163 3.00 -0.11 -0.81
N ILE A 164 2.31 -0.98 -1.53
CA ILE A 164 1.12 -1.70 -1.06
C ILE A 164 1.46 -3.17 -0.99
N TYR A 165 1.30 -3.75 0.17
CA TYR A 165 1.51 -5.16 0.43
C TYR A 165 0.18 -5.85 0.71
N LYS A 166 0.06 -7.08 0.25
CA LYS A 166 -1.09 -7.94 0.52
C LYS A 166 -0.68 -9.08 1.44
N ARG A 167 -1.51 -9.37 2.45
CA ARG A 167 -1.32 -10.50 3.36
C ARG A 167 -1.45 -11.82 2.59
N GLN A 168 -0.56 -12.78 2.89
CA GLN A 168 -0.58 -14.13 2.31
C GLN A 168 -1.33 -15.11 3.21
#